data_344cb520f2c3403592320310e8731f37
#
_entry.id   344cb520f2c3403592320310e8731f37
#
_cell.length_a   1.000
_cell.length_b   1.000
_cell.length_c   1.000
_cell.angle_alpha   90.00
_cell.angle_beta   90.00
_cell.angle_gamma   90.00
#
_symmetry.space_group_name_H-M   'P 1'
#
loop_
_entity.id
_entity.type
_entity.pdbx_description
1 polymer ?
#
loop_
_entity_poly.entity_id
_entity_poly.type
_entity_poly.pdbx_seq_one_letter_code
_entity_poly.pdbx_strand_id
1 'polypeptide(L)' 'MGFVKLEKQGHVGIVTIDRQEALNALNSQVLSDLDAVIDQVAADDEIYVMILTG' A
#
# COMPACT_ATOMS: atom_id res chain seq x y z
N MET A 1 8.21 8.00 -0.07
CA MET A 1 7.06 8.41 0.39
C MET A 1 6.10 8.93 -0.66
N GLY A 2 5.10 8.76 -0.98
CA GLY A 2 4.22 9.35 -1.95
C GLY A 2 3.80 8.44 -3.07
N PHE A 3 4.41 7.28 -3.17
CA PHE A 3 4.05 6.36 -4.24
C PHE A 3 3.04 5.32 -3.77
N VAL A 4 2.93 5.11 -2.48
CA VAL A 4 2.03 4.10 -1.93
C VAL A 4 1.22 4.75 -0.83
N LYS A 5 -0.08 4.57 -0.89
CA LYS A 5 -1.01 5.12 0.10
C LYS A 5 -1.74 3.99 0.79
N LEU A 6 -1.99 4.17 2.08
CA LEU A 6 -2.79 3.23 2.84
C LEU A 6 -4.00 3.96 3.38
N GLU A 7 -5.16 3.40 3.13
CA GLU A 7 -6.40 3.93 3.65
C GLU A 7 -7.13 2.82 4.39
N LYS A 8 -7.64 3.13 5.56
CA LYS A 8 -8.34 2.14 6.39
C LYS A 8 -9.82 2.49 6.43
N GLN A 9 -10.65 1.55 6.06
CA GLN A 9 -12.10 1.72 6.12
C GLN A 9 -12.67 0.52 6.87
N GLY A 10 -13.10 0.75 8.11
CA GLY A 10 -13.56 -0.32 8.96
C GLY A 10 -12.44 -1.33 9.19
N HIS A 11 -12.62 -2.54 8.70
CA HIS A 11 -11.61 -3.59 8.81
C HIS A 11 -10.91 -3.86 7.49
N VAL A 12 -11.03 -2.97 6.54
CA VAL A 12 -10.42 -3.13 5.23
C VAL A 12 -9.29 -2.13 5.07
N GLY A 13 -8.12 -2.61 4.70
CA GLY A 13 -6.99 -1.77 4.36
C GLY A 13 -6.88 -1.67 2.85
N ILE A 14 -6.93 -0.45 2.32
CA ILE A 14 -6.83 -0.22 0.89
C ILE A 14 -5.47 0.37 0.60
N VAL A 15 -4.66 -0.36 -0.15
CA VAL A 15 -3.31 0.05 -0.52
C VAL A 15 -3.34 0.47 -1.98
N THR A 16 -2.98 1.72 -2.23
CA THR A 16 -2.99 2.27 -3.57
C THR A 16 -1.57 2.62 -3.98
N ILE A 17 -1.16 2.13 -5.14
CA ILE A 17 0.13 2.48 -5.72
C ILE A 17 -0.12 3.64 -6.69
N ASP A 18 0.39 4.81 -6.31
CA ASP A 18 0.15 6.03 -7.08
C ASP A 18 1.46 6.47 -7.70
N ARG A 19 1.79 5.86 -8.83
CA ARG A 19 3.02 6.17 -9.53
C ARG A 19 2.74 6.30 -11.02
N GLN A 20 2.28 7.47 -11.40
CA GLN A 20 1.83 7.71 -12.76
C GLN A 20 2.98 7.86 -13.74
N GLU A 21 4.05 8.50 -13.31
CA GLU A 21 5.17 8.81 -14.19
C GLU A 21 5.82 7.58 -14.77
N ALA A 22 5.83 6.52 -14.00
CA ALA A 22 6.50 5.30 -14.39
C ALA A 22 5.52 4.25 -14.86
N LEU A 23 4.30 4.65 -15.17
CA LEU A 23 3.25 3.74 -15.63
C LEU A 23 3.08 2.58 -14.65
N ASN A 24 3.14 2.89 -13.37
CA ASN A 24 3.05 1.90 -12.30
C ASN A 24 4.20 0.91 -12.30
N ALA A 25 5.33 1.29 -12.86
CA ALA A 25 6.49 0.41 -12.83
C ALA A 25 6.93 0.18 -11.40
N LEU A 26 7.18 -1.07 -11.06
CA LEU A 26 7.66 -1.42 -9.74
C LEU A 26 9.17 -1.30 -9.72
N ASN A 27 9.66 -0.25 -9.08
CA ASN A 27 11.08 -0.09 -8.89
C ASN A 27 11.41 -0.24 -7.41
N SER A 28 12.68 -0.08 -7.06
CA SER A 28 13.12 -0.30 -5.68
C SER A 28 12.39 0.60 -4.70
N GLN A 29 12.14 1.84 -5.09
CA GLN A 29 11.46 2.78 -4.19
C GLN A 29 10.03 2.36 -3.91
N VAL A 30 9.30 1.96 -4.95
CA VAL A 30 7.91 1.52 -4.80
C VAL A 30 7.85 0.24 -3.98
N LEU A 31 8.75 -0.70 -4.26
CA LEU A 31 8.76 -1.96 -3.51
C LEU A 31 9.08 -1.72 -2.04
N SER A 32 9.98 -0.81 -1.75
CA SER A 32 10.32 -0.48 -0.37
C SER A 32 9.13 0.16 0.34
N ASP A 33 8.45 1.08 -0.31
CA ASP A 33 7.27 1.72 0.26
C ASP A 33 6.16 0.71 0.49
N LEU A 34 5.95 -0.17 -0.47
CA LEU A 34 4.92 -1.19 -0.37
C LEU A 34 5.20 -2.14 0.80
N ASP A 35 6.45 -2.54 0.95
CA ASP A 35 6.84 -3.42 2.04
C ASP A 35 6.53 -2.79 3.40
N ALA A 36 6.85 -1.51 3.55
CA ALA A 36 6.56 -0.81 4.79
C ALA A 36 5.06 -0.74 5.07
N VAL A 37 4.26 -0.52 4.04
CA VAL A 37 2.81 -0.44 4.20
C VAL A 37 2.25 -1.81 4.56
N ILE A 38 2.74 -2.86 3.91
CA ILE A 38 2.29 -4.22 4.22
C ILE A 38 2.61 -4.57 5.67
N ASP A 39 3.77 -4.16 6.16
CA ASP A 39 4.12 -4.38 7.56
C ASP A 39 3.14 -3.67 8.49
N GLN A 40 2.73 -2.45 8.15
CA GLN A 40 1.76 -1.74 8.95
C GLN A 40 0.42 -2.46 8.98
N VAL A 41 -0.02 -2.96 7.83
CA VAL A 41 -1.28 -3.70 7.75
C VAL A 41 -1.19 -4.98 8.57
N ALA A 42 -0.09 -5.69 8.47
CA ALA A 42 0.09 -6.94 9.19
C ALA A 42 0.10 -6.72 10.69
N ALA A 43 0.57 -5.57 11.14
CA ALA A 43 0.63 -5.25 12.57
C ALA A 43 -0.70 -4.70 13.11
N ASP A 44 -1.65 -4.41 12.25
CA ASP A 44 -2.93 -3.83 12.66
C ASP A 44 -3.97 -4.93 12.83
N ASP A 45 -4.32 -5.22 14.07
CA ASP A 45 -5.25 -6.29 14.39
C ASP A 45 -6.66 -6.02 13.88
N GLU A 46 -6.96 -4.78 13.53
CA GLU A 46 -8.29 -4.41 13.07
C GLU A 46 -8.47 -4.56 11.58
N ILE A 47 -7.39 -4.75 10.84
CA ILE A 47 -7.48 -4.93 9.40
C ILE A 47 -7.52 -6.42 9.11
N TYR A 48 -8.65 -6.89 8.58
CA TYR A 48 -8.84 -8.30 8.25
C TYR A 48 -8.66 -8.57 6.77
N VAL A 49 -8.83 -7.55 5.95
CA VAL A 49 -8.77 -7.68 4.49
C VAL A 49 -7.92 -6.53 3.95
N MET A 50 -7.07 -6.85 2.99
CA MET A 50 -6.26 -5.85 2.32
C MET A 50 -6.59 -5.87 0.84
N ILE A 51 -6.81 -4.69 0.27
CA ILE A 51 -7.06 -4.53 -1.16
C ILE A 51 -5.89 -3.77 -1.75
N LEU A 52 -5.30 -4.31 -2.78
CA LEU A 52 -4.20 -3.67 -3.50
C LEU A 52 -4.73 -3.16 -4.84
N THR A 53 -4.52 -1.87 -5.08
CA THR A 53 -4.97 -1.25 -6.31
C THR A 53 -3.89 -0.31 -6.83
N GLY A 54 -3.92 -0.03 -8.11
CA GLY A 54 -2.87 0.80 -8.69
C GLY A 54 -3.33 1.80 -9.73
#